data_b7d5766205ab90b6b5e31703651a85ad
#
_entry.id   b7d5766205ab90b6b5e31703651a85ad
#
_cell.length_a   1.000
_cell.length_b   1.000
_cell.length_c   1.000
_cell.angle_alpha   90.00
_cell.angle_beta   90.00
_cell.angle_gamma   90.00
#
_symmetry.space_group_name_H-M   'P 1'
#
loop_
_entity.id
_entity.type
_entity.pdbx_description
1 polymer ?
#
loop_
_entity_poly.entity_id
_entity_poly.type
_entity_poly.pdbx_seq_one_letter_code
_entity_poly.pdbx_strand_id
1 'polypeptide(L)'
;MKAKKMTGRLEKVFTLIPKAKAIADVGTDHGYLAVELLVRGRAQHVIAGDVNQEPLSTAERYVRSRNLSTSIECRLGDGLTMTRPEELTGAVICGMGGFLMKDIVEGGPEDLEFYVLQPQNGQGQLRSYMVDKGYVIVRDTFVKDMGKYYQAFLAIRKDRLEDYVREHKIVSHPSLEGVEVLDSALGANLYESLDPKSLLWELGGMVLESDRESWIDYLDHLIHIRRCALDGMGSALEETHKYRMIHAEIDQLENIRKEGL
;
A
#
# COMPACT_ATOMS: atom_id res chain seq x y z
N MET A 1 -12.80 -9.00 -27.37
CA MET A 1 -11.43 -8.74 -26.85
C MET A 1 -11.22 -9.56 -25.59
N LYS A 2 -10.10 -10.32 -25.47
CA LYS A 2 -9.76 -10.99 -24.20
C LYS A 2 -9.55 -9.91 -23.13
N ALA A 3 -10.17 -10.07 -21.95
CA ALA A 3 -9.95 -9.19 -20.83
C ALA A 3 -8.43 -9.18 -20.52
N LYS A 4 -7.82 -8.01 -20.52
CA LYS A 4 -6.41 -7.89 -20.14
C LYS A 4 -6.33 -8.16 -18.63
N LYS A 5 -5.59 -9.17 -18.25
CA LYS A 5 -5.46 -9.60 -16.86
C LYS A 5 -4.65 -8.56 -16.09
N MET A 6 -5.05 -8.25 -14.85
CA MET A 6 -4.23 -7.41 -13.95
C MET A 6 -2.83 -8.02 -13.79
N THR A 7 -1.83 -7.17 -13.58
CA THR A 7 -0.47 -7.61 -13.24
C THR A 7 -0.44 -8.26 -11.85
N GLY A 8 0.59 -9.05 -11.54
CA GLY A 8 0.76 -9.64 -10.22
C GLY A 8 0.75 -8.59 -9.10
N ARG A 9 1.34 -7.41 -9.37
CA ARG A 9 1.33 -6.25 -8.46
C ARG A 9 -0.10 -5.78 -8.15
N LEU A 10 -0.92 -5.52 -9.16
CA LEU A 10 -2.29 -5.05 -8.96
C LEU A 10 -3.19 -6.13 -8.35
N GLU A 11 -2.99 -7.40 -8.67
CA GLU A 11 -3.69 -8.51 -8.01
C GLU A 11 -3.39 -8.54 -6.50
N LYS A 12 -2.13 -8.33 -6.10
CA LYS A 12 -1.76 -8.28 -4.69
C LYS A 12 -2.40 -7.07 -3.98
N VAL A 13 -2.36 -5.89 -4.61
CA VAL A 13 -3.07 -4.71 -4.11
C VAL A 13 -4.57 -4.99 -3.95
N PHE A 14 -5.19 -5.62 -4.95
CA PHE A 14 -6.61 -5.96 -4.91
C PHE A 14 -6.98 -6.83 -3.70
N THR A 15 -6.10 -7.72 -3.25
CA THR A 15 -6.37 -8.56 -2.06
C THR A 15 -6.48 -7.77 -0.77
N LEU A 16 -5.89 -6.58 -0.70
CA LEU A 16 -5.93 -5.69 0.46
C LEU A 16 -7.23 -4.87 0.54
N ILE A 17 -7.94 -4.69 -0.58
CA ILE A 17 -9.06 -3.74 -0.67
C ILE A 17 -10.29 -4.33 0.04
N PRO A 18 -10.83 -3.67 1.08
CA PRO A 18 -12.08 -4.06 1.71
C PRO A 18 -13.28 -3.96 0.76
N LYS A 19 -14.37 -4.64 1.07
CA LYS A 19 -15.66 -4.36 0.41
C LYS A 19 -16.19 -3.02 0.89
N ALA A 20 -16.63 -2.18 -0.04
CA ALA A 20 -17.13 -0.85 0.28
C ALA A 20 -18.24 -0.40 -0.68
N LYS A 21 -18.97 0.63 -0.28
CA LYS A 21 -20.03 1.21 -1.12
C LYS A 21 -19.42 1.95 -2.33
N ALA A 22 -18.46 2.81 -2.06
CA ALA A 22 -17.82 3.61 -3.10
C ALA A 22 -16.30 3.71 -2.85
N ILE A 23 -15.49 3.49 -3.90
CA ILE A 23 -14.02 3.50 -3.83
C ILE A 23 -13.48 4.41 -4.93
N ALA A 24 -12.50 5.26 -4.59
CA ALA A 24 -11.71 5.96 -5.60
C ALA A 24 -10.51 5.10 -6.04
N ASP A 25 -10.29 4.99 -7.34
CA ASP A 25 -9.07 4.49 -7.98
C ASP A 25 -8.28 5.69 -8.51
N VAL A 26 -7.29 6.14 -7.75
CA VAL A 26 -6.53 7.38 -8.02
C VAL A 26 -5.29 7.09 -8.84
N GLY A 27 -5.17 7.75 -10.00
CA GLY A 27 -4.17 7.42 -11.02
C GLY A 27 -4.56 6.14 -11.75
N THR A 28 -5.81 6.09 -12.21
CA THR A 28 -6.45 4.87 -12.75
C THR A 28 -5.79 4.34 -14.03
N ASP A 29 -5.02 5.18 -14.74
CA ASP A 29 -4.29 4.90 -15.98
C ASP A 29 -5.21 4.27 -17.05
N HIS A 30 -5.38 2.97 -17.05
CA HIS A 30 -6.21 2.25 -18.04
C HIS A 30 -7.56 1.76 -17.49
N GLY A 31 -7.91 2.04 -16.23
CA GLY A 31 -9.16 1.63 -15.59
C GLY A 31 -9.25 0.14 -15.26
N TYR A 32 -8.14 -0.60 -15.25
CA TYR A 32 -8.17 -2.04 -14.98
C TYR A 32 -8.59 -2.34 -13.55
N LEU A 33 -8.02 -1.64 -12.56
CA LEU A 33 -8.38 -1.84 -11.16
C LEU A 33 -9.82 -1.41 -10.90
N ALA A 34 -10.24 -0.24 -11.43
CA ALA A 34 -11.61 0.25 -11.31
C ALA A 34 -12.65 -0.77 -11.80
N VAL A 35 -12.40 -1.40 -12.94
CA VAL A 35 -13.30 -2.43 -13.49
C VAL A 35 -13.31 -3.68 -12.60
N GLU A 36 -12.16 -4.17 -12.16
CA GLU A 36 -12.07 -5.36 -11.31
C GLU A 36 -12.70 -5.14 -9.92
N LEU A 37 -12.66 -3.92 -9.37
CA LEU A 37 -13.35 -3.57 -8.14
C LEU A 37 -14.86 -3.84 -8.22
N LEU A 38 -15.49 -3.51 -9.34
CA LEU A 38 -16.91 -3.80 -9.56
C LEU A 38 -17.16 -5.25 -9.91
N VAL A 39 -16.42 -5.80 -10.88
CA VAL A 39 -16.66 -7.15 -11.42
C VAL A 39 -16.48 -8.21 -10.34
N ARG A 40 -15.53 -8.00 -9.42
CA ARG A 40 -15.24 -8.94 -8.32
C ARG A 40 -15.95 -8.55 -7.01
N GLY A 41 -16.86 -7.58 -7.05
CA GLY A 41 -17.74 -7.21 -5.93
C GLY A 41 -17.04 -6.58 -4.73
N ARG A 42 -15.97 -5.81 -4.95
CA ARG A 42 -15.30 -5.01 -3.92
C ARG A 42 -15.97 -3.66 -3.73
N ALA A 43 -16.54 -3.08 -4.81
CA ALA A 43 -17.27 -1.82 -4.75
C ALA A 43 -18.63 -1.93 -5.44
N GLN A 44 -19.58 -1.10 -5.04
CA GLN A 44 -20.84 -0.89 -5.75
C GLN A 44 -20.72 0.27 -6.74
N HIS A 45 -19.86 1.24 -6.41
CA HIS A 45 -19.54 2.40 -7.25
C HIS A 45 -18.04 2.69 -7.21
N VAL A 46 -17.46 3.14 -8.32
CA VAL A 46 -16.05 3.51 -8.42
C VAL A 46 -15.89 4.87 -9.09
N ILE A 47 -15.06 5.72 -8.49
CA ILE A 47 -14.57 6.94 -9.13
C ILE A 47 -13.14 6.66 -9.60
N ALA A 48 -12.96 6.58 -10.91
CA ALA A 48 -11.67 6.35 -11.54
C ALA A 48 -11.09 7.70 -12.00
N GLY A 49 -10.03 8.15 -11.32
CA GLY A 49 -9.46 9.47 -11.54
C GLY A 49 -8.05 9.45 -12.11
N ASP A 50 -7.76 10.43 -12.95
CA ASP A 50 -6.39 10.71 -13.41
C ASP A 50 -6.21 12.22 -13.64
N VAL A 51 -4.99 12.71 -13.43
CA VAL A 51 -4.63 14.11 -13.69
C VAL A 51 -4.44 14.37 -15.18
N ASN A 52 -4.21 13.33 -15.97
CA ASN A 52 -3.95 13.40 -17.40
C ASN A 52 -5.15 12.91 -18.21
N GLN A 53 -5.55 13.70 -19.22
CA GLN A 53 -6.68 13.40 -20.08
C GLN A 53 -6.48 12.12 -20.92
N GLU A 54 -5.29 11.81 -21.38
CA GLU A 54 -5.02 10.67 -22.26
C GLU A 54 -5.21 9.31 -21.54
N PRO A 55 -4.60 9.07 -20.36
CA PRO A 55 -4.88 7.89 -19.54
C PRO A 55 -6.38 7.79 -19.22
N LEU A 56 -6.99 8.88 -18.76
CA LEU A 56 -8.41 8.92 -18.42
C LEU A 56 -9.31 8.52 -19.59
N SER A 57 -9.05 9.04 -20.79
CA SER A 57 -9.81 8.67 -22.01
C SER A 57 -9.65 7.20 -22.37
N THR A 58 -8.50 6.60 -22.01
CA THR A 58 -8.27 5.15 -22.19
C THR A 58 -9.09 4.35 -21.19
N ALA A 59 -9.12 4.78 -19.92
CA ALA A 59 -9.96 4.20 -18.88
C ALA A 59 -11.45 4.27 -19.23
N GLU A 60 -11.93 5.44 -19.69
CA GLU A 60 -13.32 5.62 -20.15
C GLU A 60 -13.72 4.65 -21.28
N ARG A 61 -12.86 4.50 -22.29
CA ARG A 61 -13.08 3.53 -23.38
C ARG A 61 -13.15 2.10 -22.87
N TYR A 62 -12.28 1.74 -21.94
CA TYR A 62 -12.26 0.40 -21.34
C TYR A 62 -13.52 0.16 -20.51
N VAL A 63 -13.90 1.08 -19.62
CA VAL A 63 -15.13 1.03 -18.81
C VAL A 63 -16.37 0.89 -19.70
N ARG A 64 -16.48 1.70 -20.76
CA ARG A 64 -17.58 1.63 -21.74
C ARG A 64 -17.61 0.28 -22.46
N SER A 65 -16.47 -0.25 -22.84
CA SER A 65 -16.37 -1.58 -23.50
C SER A 65 -16.84 -2.73 -22.61
N ARG A 66 -16.88 -2.51 -21.30
CA ARG A 66 -17.34 -3.46 -20.29
C ARG A 66 -18.81 -3.24 -19.86
N ASN A 67 -19.47 -2.22 -20.42
CA ASN A 67 -20.82 -1.78 -20.05
C ASN A 67 -20.95 -1.37 -18.56
N LEU A 68 -19.92 -0.74 -17.99
CA LEU A 68 -19.85 -0.37 -16.57
C LEU A 68 -19.95 1.14 -16.33
N SER A 69 -20.27 1.96 -17.35
CA SER A 69 -20.32 3.43 -17.27
C SER A 69 -21.39 3.98 -16.30
N THR A 70 -22.33 3.17 -15.85
CA THR A 70 -23.31 3.57 -14.82
C THR A 70 -22.79 3.41 -13.40
N SER A 71 -21.74 2.62 -13.19
CA SER A 71 -21.18 2.29 -11.88
C SER A 71 -19.72 2.69 -11.73
N ILE A 72 -19.04 3.06 -12.82
CA ILE A 72 -17.71 3.66 -12.82
C ILE A 72 -17.80 5.04 -13.47
N GLU A 73 -17.49 6.07 -12.69
CA GLU A 73 -17.35 7.43 -13.16
C GLU A 73 -15.87 7.77 -13.34
N CYS A 74 -15.50 8.17 -14.55
CA CYS A 74 -14.14 8.63 -14.83
C CYS A 74 -14.09 10.15 -14.66
N ARG A 75 -13.14 10.65 -13.85
CA ARG A 75 -12.99 12.08 -13.54
C ARG A 75 -11.58 12.57 -13.77
N LEU A 76 -11.44 13.67 -14.49
CA LEU A 76 -10.19 14.41 -14.60
C LEU A 76 -9.99 15.24 -13.34
N GLY A 77 -8.84 15.12 -12.70
CA GLY A 77 -8.50 15.91 -11.52
C GLY A 77 -7.25 15.45 -10.82
N ASP A 78 -6.75 16.27 -9.90
CA ASP A 78 -5.54 16.00 -9.15
C ASP A 78 -5.89 15.24 -7.85
N GLY A 79 -5.44 13.99 -7.80
CA GLY A 79 -5.63 13.13 -6.64
C GLY A 79 -7.10 12.97 -6.25
N LEU A 80 -7.41 13.22 -4.98
CA LEU A 80 -8.75 13.13 -4.40
C LEU A 80 -9.55 14.45 -4.47
N THR A 81 -8.96 15.54 -4.97
CA THR A 81 -9.67 16.82 -5.12
C THR A 81 -10.84 16.76 -6.09
N MET A 82 -10.86 15.74 -6.96
CA MET A 82 -11.95 15.46 -7.89
C MET A 82 -13.19 14.86 -7.23
N THR A 83 -13.13 14.52 -5.96
CA THR A 83 -14.21 13.86 -5.20
C THR A 83 -14.94 14.86 -4.31
N ARG A 84 -16.15 14.51 -3.87
CA ARG A 84 -16.98 15.33 -2.99
C ARG A 84 -16.96 14.75 -1.58
N PRO A 85 -17.22 15.58 -0.54
CA PRO A 85 -17.43 15.05 0.81
C PRO A 85 -18.51 13.95 0.83
N GLU A 86 -18.32 12.93 1.66
CA GLU A 86 -19.26 11.81 1.87
C GLU A 86 -19.57 10.96 0.61
N GLU A 87 -18.85 11.18 -0.48
CA GLU A 87 -19.06 10.44 -1.72
C GLU A 87 -18.39 9.06 -1.70
N LEU A 88 -17.31 8.93 -0.94
CA LEU A 88 -16.44 7.76 -0.92
C LEU A 88 -16.43 7.08 0.44
N THR A 89 -16.26 5.76 0.43
CA THR A 89 -15.91 4.98 1.63
C THR A 89 -14.40 4.86 1.79
N GLY A 90 -13.66 4.72 0.70
CA GLY A 90 -12.20 4.60 0.73
C GLY A 90 -11.54 4.89 -0.60
N ALA A 91 -10.20 4.87 -0.60
CA ALA A 91 -9.41 5.13 -1.79
C ALA A 91 -8.26 4.13 -1.98
N VAL A 92 -7.92 3.88 -3.23
CA VAL A 92 -6.74 3.11 -3.65
C VAL A 92 -5.84 4.02 -4.46
N ILE A 93 -4.56 4.10 -4.07
CA ILE A 93 -3.54 4.91 -4.75
C ILE A 93 -2.33 4.02 -5.03
N CYS A 94 -2.03 3.78 -6.30
CA CYS A 94 -0.99 2.85 -6.72
C CYS A 94 0.02 3.48 -7.65
N GLY A 95 1.30 3.05 -7.52
CA GLY A 95 2.33 3.36 -8.51
C GLY A 95 2.88 4.78 -8.45
N MET A 96 2.71 5.48 -7.36
CA MET A 96 3.19 6.85 -7.13
C MET A 96 4.25 6.89 -6.04
N GLY A 97 5.03 7.98 -5.95
CA GLY A 97 5.94 8.21 -4.84
C GLY A 97 5.19 8.46 -3.52
N GLY A 98 5.75 8.02 -2.40
CA GLY A 98 5.10 8.15 -1.09
C GLY A 98 4.84 9.60 -0.69
N PHE A 99 5.69 10.54 -1.06
CA PHE A 99 5.46 11.97 -0.81
C PHE A 99 4.26 12.51 -1.57
N LEU A 100 4.12 12.15 -2.86
CA LEU A 100 2.95 12.52 -3.65
C LEU A 100 1.67 11.88 -3.09
N MET A 101 1.74 10.62 -2.66
CA MET A 101 0.59 9.97 -2.02
C MET A 101 0.19 10.66 -0.73
N LYS A 102 1.16 11.11 0.09
CA LYS A 102 0.90 11.93 1.26
C LYS A 102 0.11 13.19 0.88
N ASP A 103 0.56 13.94 -0.12
CA ASP A 103 -0.09 15.17 -0.55
C ASP A 103 -1.53 14.90 -1.06
N ILE A 104 -1.73 13.78 -1.79
CA ILE A 104 -3.06 13.35 -2.25
C ILE A 104 -3.99 13.01 -1.07
N VAL A 105 -3.47 12.31 -0.05
CA VAL A 105 -4.24 11.99 1.16
C VAL A 105 -4.56 13.25 1.97
N GLU A 106 -3.62 14.19 2.05
CA GLU A 106 -3.80 15.45 2.77
C GLU A 106 -4.84 16.35 2.12
N GLY A 107 -4.86 16.40 0.78
CA GLY A 107 -5.85 17.17 0.00
C GLY A 107 -7.20 16.46 -0.23
N GLY A 108 -7.35 15.22 0.26
CA GLY A 108 -8.57 14.43 0.10
C GLY A 108 -9.59 14.65 1.21
N PRO A 109 -10.77 13.98 1.10
CA PRO A 109 -11.78 13.98 2.16
C PRO A 109 -11.23 13.42 3.48
N GLU A 110 -11.59 14.06 4.60
CA GLU A 110 -11.14 13.65 5.93
C GLU A 110 -11.90 12.42 6.48
N ASP A 111 -13.03 12.08 5.88
CA ASP A 111 -13.96 11.07 6.33
C ASP A 111 -13.75 9.68 5.73
N LEU A 112 -12.72 9.48 4.92
CA LEU A 112 -12.46 8.16 4.32
C LEU A 112 -12.16 7.10 5.40
N GLU A 113 -12.83 5.97 5.31
CA GLU A 113 -12.69 4.88 6.26
C GLU A 113 -11.38 4.09 6.07
N PHE A 114 -10.89 4.03 4.83
CA PHE A 114 -9.64 3.31 4.52
C PHE A 114 -8.88 3.88 3.33
N TYR A 115 -7.59 3.58 3.32
CA TYR A 115 -6.71 3.73 2.17
C TYR A 115 -5.96 2.41 1.88
N VAL A 116 -5.85 2.06 0.60
CA VAL A 116 -4.89 1.06 0.12
C VAL A 116 -3.83 1.78 -0.68
N LEU A 117 -2.59 1.72 -0.21
CA LEU A 117 -1.48 2.50 -0.73
C LEU A 117 -0.38 1.57 -1.25
N GLN A 118 0.08 1.80 -2.49
CA GLN A 118 1.20 1.08 -3.08
C GLN A 118 2.27 2.09 -3.54
N PRO A 119 3.13 2.58 -2.63
CA PRO A 119 4.19 3.53 -2.93
C PRO A 119 5.33 2.88 -3.71
N GLN A 120 5.96 3.66 -4.62
CA GLN A 120 7.19 3.25 -5.31
C GLN A 120 8.45 3.57 -4.51
N ASN A 121 8.38 4.54 -3.59
CA ASN A 121 9.43 4.97 -2.68
C ASN A 121 8.80 5.66 -1.47
N GLY A 122 9.60 6.01 -0.44
CA GLY A 122 9.12 6.74 0.73
C GLY A 122 8.10 5.95 1.56
N GLN A 123 8.21 4.62 1.59
CA GLN A 123 7.29 3.72 2.28
C GLN A 123 7.18 4.03 3.76
N GLY A 124 8.33 4.19 4.43
CA GLY A 124 8.38 4.44 5.87
C GLY A 124 7.73 5.77 6.24
N GLN A 125 8.05 6.83 5.50
CA GLN A 125 7.49 8.16 5.71
C GLN A 125 5.96 8.17 5.49
N LEU A 126 5.50 7.45 4.47
CA LEU A 126 4.07 7.34 4.20
C LEU A 126 3.34 6.58 5.30
N ARG A 127 3.90 5.47 5.82
CA ARG A 127 3.33 4.76 6.96
C ARG A 127 3.25 5.64 8.21
N SER A 128 4.35 6.31 8.55
CA SER A 128 4.38 7.24 9.69
C SER A 128 3.31 8.32 9.56
N TYR A 129 3.21 8.94 8.38
CA TYR A 129 2.18 9.94 8.12
C TYR A 129 0.76 9.41 8.28
N MET A 130 0.47 8.18 7.80
CA MET A 130 -0.87 7.59 7.95
C MET A 130 -1.22 7.33 9.42
N VAL A 131 -0.26 6.86 10.21
CA VAL A 131 -0.43 6.65 11.65
C VAL A 131 -0.67 7.99 12.37
N ASP A 132 0.14 9.02 12.08
CA ASP A 132 -0.01 10.36 12.63
C ASP A 132 -1.37 10.98 12.27
N LYS A 133 -1.88 10.70 11.08
CA LYS A 133 -3.21 11.14 10.61
C LYS A 133 -4.37 10.36 11.25
N GLY A 134 -4.11 9.38 12.10
CA GLY A 134 -5.13 8.61 12.82
C GLY A 134 -5.63 7.36 12.09
N TYR A 135 -4.84 6.82 11.18
CA TYR A 135 -5.08 5.53 10.54
C TYR A 135 -4.23 4.43 11.18
N VAL A 136 -4.77 3.24 11.17
CA VAL A 136 -4.12 2.02 11.65
C VAL A 136 -3.75 1.16 10.45
N ILE A 137 -2.49 0.79 10.32
CA ILE A 137 -2.04 -0.13 9.27
C ILE A 137 -2.36 -1.55 9.72
N VAL A 138 -3.40 -2.12 9.13
CA VAL A 138 -3.93 -3.45 9.53
C VAL A 138 -3.40 -4.59 8.68
N ARG A 139 -2.93 -4.29 7.47
CA ARG A 139 -2.30 -5.26 6.57
C ARG A 139 -1.16 -4.62 5.81
N ASP A 140 -0.07 -5.34 5.68
CA ASP A 140 1.13 -4.92 4.98
C ASP A 140 1.64 -6.08 4.14
N THR A 141 2.06 -5.84 2.91
CA THR A 141 2.48 -6.92 2.02
C THR A 141 3.49 -6.44 0.99
N PHE A 142 4.20 -7.38 0.40
CA PHE A 142 5.02 -7.14 -0.77
C PHE A 142 4.72 -8.14 -1.88
N VAL A 143 5.13 -7.81 -3.08
CA VAL A 143 5.05 -8.69 -4.24
C VAL A 143 6.25 -8.45 -5.15
N LYS A 144 6.83 -9.53 -5.67
CA LYS A 144 7.82 -9.49 -6.74
C LYS A 144 7.09 -9.57 -8.08
N ASP A 145 7.18 -8.51 -8.88
CA ASP A 145 6.57 -8.44 -10.21
C ASP A 145 7.61 -7.92 -11.22
N MET A 146 7.82 -8.64 -12.31
CA MET A 146 8.83 -8.31 -13.33
C MET A 146 10.22 -8.02 -12.77
N GLY A 147 10.66 -8.77 -11.77
CA GLY A 147 11.98 -8.65 -11.13
C GLY A 147 12.12 -7.49 -10.14
N LYS A 148 11.06 -6.74 -9.85
CA LYS A 148 11.04 -5.65 -8.86
C LYS A 148 10.14 -6.02 -7.69
N TYR A 149 10.50 -5.53 -6.50
CA TYR A 149 9.66 -5.65 -5.31
C TYR A 149 8.80 -4.40 -5.15
N TYR A 150 7.54 -4.63 -4.82
CA TYR A 150 6.55 -3.59 -4.55
C TYR A 150 5.89 -3.87 -3.22
N GLN A 151 5.81 -2.86 -2.38
CA GLN A 151 5.10 -2.91 -1.11
C GLN A 151 3.72 -2.29 -1.28
N ALA A 152 2.75 -2.82 -0.54
CA ALA A 152 1.43 -2.22 -0.44
C ALA A 152 0.87 -2.46 0.96
N PHE A 153 0.08 -1.52 1.47
CA PHE A 153 -0.55 -1.65 2.78
C PHE A 153 -1.98 -1.09 2.79
N LEU A 154 -2.76 -1.64 3.71
CA LEU A 154 -4.12 -1.19 4.02
C LEU A 154 -4.09 -0.44 5.34
N ALA A 155 -4.54 0.80 5.30
CA ALA A 155 -4.71 1.67 6.46
C ALA A 155 -6.20 1.93 6.69
N ILE A 156 -6.70 1.63 7.90
CA ILE A 156 -8.09 1.82 8.33
C ILE A 156 -8.13 2.98 9.32
N ARG A 157 -9.09 3.88 9.19
CA ARG A 157 -9.29 4.97 10.15
C ARG A 157 -9.59 4.39 11.54
N LYS A 158 -8.95 4.92 12.59
CA LYS A 158 -8.93 4.34 13.93
C LYS A 158 -10.33 4.10 14.51
N ASP A 159 -11.25 5.03 14.27
CA ASP A 159 -12.64 4.93 14.73
C ASP A 159 -13.48 3.88 13.97
N ARG A 160 -12.98 3.34 12.85
CA ARG A 160 -13.62 2.30 12.03
C ARG A 160 -12.98 0.92 12.19
N LEU A 161 -11.95 0.82 13.01
CA LEU A 161 -11.19 -0.43 13.17
C LEU A 161 -12.04 -1.58 13.70
N GLU A 162 -12.88 -1.32 14.74
CA GLU A 162 -13.73 -2.35 15.32
C GLU A 162 -14.78 -2.86 14.33
N ASP A 163 -15.38 -1.97 13.54
CA ASP A 163 -16.35 -2.34 12.51
C ASP A 163 -15.68 -3.17 11.42
N TYR A 164 -14.49 -2.75 10.98
CA TYR A 164 -13.68 -3.48 9.99
C TYR A 164 -13.34 -4.90 10.46
N VAL A 165 -12.86 -5.06 11.69
CA VAL A 165 -12.53 -6.37 12.29
C VAL A 165 -13.77 -7.26 12.37
N ARG A 166 -14.92 -6.71 12.76
CA ARG A 166 -16.20 -7.44 12.86
C ARG A 166 -16.69 -7.91 11.50
N GLU A 167 -16.64 -7.07 10.48
CA GLU A 167 -17.16 -7.37 9.13
C GLU A 167 -16.30 -8.38 8.38
N HIS A 168 -14.98 -8.32 8.55
CA HIS A 168 -14.05 -9.13 7.75
C HIS A 168 -13.68 -10.44 8.39
N LYS A 169 -14.21 -10.77 9.61
CA LYS A 169 -13.88 -11.99 10.35
C LYS A 169 -12.40 -12.34 10.14
N ILE A 170 -11.53 -11.45 10.58
CA ILE A 170 -10.09 -11.70 10.49
C ILE A 170 -9.81 -12.89 11.41
N VAL A 171 -9.86 -14.09 10.83
CA VAL A 171 -9.47 -15.30 11.51
C VAL A 171 -7.97 -15.20 11.72
N SER A 172 -7.54 -15.23 12.96
CA SER A 172 -6.14 -15.37 13.34
C SER A 172 -5.44 -16.40 12.47
N HIS A 173 -4.23 -16.09 12.04
CA HIS A 173 -3.38 -17.06 11.35
C HIS A 173 -3.28 -18.33 12.20
N PRO A 174 -3.41 -19.56 11.64
CA PRO A 174 -3.44 -20.81 12.41
C PRO A 174 -2.22 -21.06 13.30
N SER A 175 -1.09 -20.38 13.06
CA SER A 175 0.11 -20.42 13.89
C SER A 175 0.05 -19.53 15.14
N LEU A 176 -1.04 -18.77 15.33
CA LEU A 176 -1.28 -17.89 16.48
C LEU A 176 -2.46 -18.41 17.29
N GLU A 177 -2.48 -19.71 17.61
CA GLU A 177 -3.45 -20.28 18.53
C GLU A 177 -3.38 -19.54 19.88
N GLY A 178 -4.42 -18.81 20.22
CA GLY A 178 -4.58 -18.13 21.51
C GLY A 178 -4.47 -16.61 21.45
N VAL A 179 -4.24 -16.03 20.27
CA VAL A 179 -4.20 -14.57 20.10
C VAL A 179 -5.54 -14.14 19.53
N GLU A 180 -6.31 -13.39 20.31
CA GLU A 180 -7.61 -12.86 19.88
C GLU A 180 -7.46 -11.97 18.64
N VAL A 181 -8.55 -11.82 17.87
CA VAL A 181 -8.65 -11.01 16.63
C VAL A 181 -8.17 -9.56 16.79
N LEU A 182 -8.12 -9.06 18.03
CA LEU A 182 -7.44 -7.82 18.39
C LEU A 182 -5.92 -7.86 18.16
N ASP A 183 -5.31 -9.02 18.06
CA ASP A 183 -3.87 -9.14 17.85
C ASP A 183 -3.46 -9.09 16.37
N SER A 184 -4.38 -9.24 15.42
CA SER A 184 -4.14 -8.76 14.05
C SER A 184 -4.19 -7.22 13.98
N ALA A 185 -4.83 -6.56 14.95
CA ALA A 185 -4.61 -5.17 15.33
C ALA A 185 -3.24 -4.95 16.06
N LEU A 186 -2.41 -5.97 16.22
CA LEU A 186 -1.00 -5.84 16.61
C LEU A 186 -0.19 -5.08 15.57
N GLY A 187 -0.61 -5.07 14.30
CA GLY A 187 -0.12 -4.10 13.34
C GLY A 187 -0.36 -2.66 13.81
N ALA A 188 -1.49 -2.39 14.46
CA ALA A 188 -1.81 -1.11 15.08
C ALA A 188 -0.84 -0.75 16.20
N ASN A 189 -0.66 -1.67 17.14
CA ASN A 189 0.24 -1.48 18.27
C ASN A 189 1.72 -1.47 17.84
N LEU A 190 2.08 -2.22 16.79
CA LEU A 190 3.43 -2.20 16.26
C LEU A 190 3.86 -0.78 15.88
N TYR A 191 3.07 -0.09 15.09
CA TYR A 191 3.43 1.24 14.59
C TYR A 191 3.27 2.35 15.63
N GLU A 192 2.32 2.25 16.57
CA GLU A 192 2.13 3.26 17.63
C GLU A 192 3.31 3.29 18.63
N SER A 193 3.99 2.17 18.84
CA SER A 193 5.13 2.05 19.79
C SER A 193 6.50 2.03 19.11
N LEU A 194 6.55 2.13 17.79
CA LEU A 194 7.78 1.96 17.02
C LEU A 194 8.70 3.17 17.15
N ASP A 195 9.99 2.93 17.42
CA ASP A 195 11.01 3.98 17.36
C ASP A 195 10.96 4.68 15.98
N PRO A 196 10.93 6.02 15.93
CA PRO A 196 10.91 6.76 14.65
C PRO A 196 12.06 6.42 13.69
N LYS A 197 13.16 5.88 14.19
CA LYS A 197 14.34 5.47 13.42
C LYS A 197 14.34 3.97 13.06
N SER A 198 13.30 3.24 13.44
CA SER A 198 13.23 1.80 13.16
C SER A 198 13.09 1.55 11.67
N LEU A 199 13.85 0.58 11.15
CA LEU A 199 13.70 0.08 9.78
C LEU A 199 12.32 -0.58 9.53
N LEU A 200 11.60 -0.94 10.57
CA LEU A 200 10.25 -1.49 10.42
C LEU A 200 9.27 -0.49 9.79
N TRP A 201 9.52 0.81 9.89
CA TRP A 201 8.75 1.78 9.10
C TRP A 201 8.92 1.56 7.59
N GLU A 202 10.13 1.24 7.15
CA GLU A 202 10.41 0.97 5.74
C GLU A 202 9.97 -0.44 5.33
N LEU A 203 10.22 -1.44 6.17
CA LEU A 203 9.91 -2.84 5.89
C LEU A 203 8.41 -3.13 6.01
N GLY A 204 7.72 -2.47 6.92
CA GLY A 204 6.33 -2.76 7.26
C GLY A 204 6.16 -4.02 8.10
N GLY A 205 4.92 -4.33 8.45
CA GLY A 205 4.53 -5.55 9.15
C GLY A 205 4.49 -6.82 8.28
N MET A 206 5.15 -6.79 7.13
CA MET A 206 5.11 -7.86 6.10
C MET A 206 5.56 -9.22 6.56
N VAL A 207 6.33 -9.27 7.64
CA VAL A 207 6.84 -10.51 8.25
C VAL A 207 5.70 -11.45 8.61
N LEU A 208 4.57 -10.90 9.05
CA LEU A 208 3.42 -11.68 9.51
C LEU A 208 2.60 -12.30 8.37
N GLU A 209 2.70 -11.76 7.15
CA GLU A 209 1.90 -12.20 5.97
C GLU A 209 2.71 -12.96 4.91
N SER A 210 4.05 -13.05 5.08
CA SER A 210 4.95 -13.60 4.05
C SER A 210 5.44 -14.99 4.41
N ASP A 211 5.59 -15.85 3.39
CA ASP A 211 6.37 -17.06 3.59
C ASP A 211 7.85 -16.70 3.83
N ARG A 212 8.53 -17.54 4.61
CA ARG A 212 9.90 -17.27 5.05
C ARG A 212 10.89 -17.12 3.89
N GLU A 213 10.71 -17.89 2.83
CA GLU A 213 11.63 -17.87 1.68
C GLU A 213 11.52 -16.55 0.92
N SER A 214 10.31 -16.12 0.59
CA SER A 214 10.05 -14.82 -0.05
C SER A 214 10.52 -13.64 0.80
N TRP A 215 10.39 -13.74 2.13
CA TRP A 215 10.87 -12.73 3.06
C TRP A 215 12.39 -12.60 3.04
N ILE A 216 13.11 -13.74 3.10
CA ILE A 216 14.57 -13.76 3.03
C ILE A 216 15.05 -13.19 1.68
N ASP A 217 14.44 -13.60 0.57
CA ASP A 217 14.79 -13.08 -0.77
C ASP A 217 14.60 -11.54 -0.86
N TYR A 218 13.57 -11.04 -0.22
CA TYR A 218 13.34 -9.59 -0.13
C TYR A 218 14.38 -8.88 0.73
N LEU A 219 14.75 -9.40 1.91
CA LEU A 219 15.80 -8.84 2.75
C LEU A 219 17.16 -8.87 2.06
N ASP A 220 17.50 -9.98 1.38
CA ASP A 220 18.74 -10.08 0.59
C ASP A 220 18.78 -9.03 -0.52
N HIS A 221 17.66 -8.77 -1.18
CA HIS A 221 17.54 -7.70 -2.16
C HIS A 221 17.80 -6.31 -1.54
N LEU A 222 17.23 -6.02 -0.38
CA LEU A 222 17.44 -4.73 0.31
C LEU A 222 18.88 -4.55 0.78
N ILE A 223 19.52 -5.61 1.29
CA ILE A 223 20.93 -5.62 1.69
C ILE A 223 21.80 -5.38 0.46
N HIS A 224 21.51 -6.06 -0.65
CA HIS A 224 22.28 -5.90 -1.90
C HIS A 224 22.24 -4.46 -2.43
N ILE A 225 21.06 -3.83 -2.48
CA ILE A 225 20.94 -2.43 -2.91
C ILE A 225 21.80 -1.49 -2.05
N ARG A 226 21.77 -1.68 -0.72
CA ARG A 226 22.55 -0.85 0.20
C ARG A 226 24.04 -1.06 0.06
N ARG A 227 24.50 -2.28 -0.15
CA ARG A 227 25.90 -2.59 -0.45
C ARG A 227 26.36 -1.93 -1.74
N CYS A 228 25.57 -2.04 -2.83
CA CYS A 228 25.86 -1.35 -4.07
C CYS A 228 25.94 0.19 -3.89
N ALA A 229 25.10 0.75 -3.03
CA ALA A 229 25.17 2.18 -2.72
C ALA A 229 26.46 2.56 -1.97
N LEU A 230 26.92 1.74 -1.01
CA LEU A 230 28.22 1.94 -0.32
C LEU A 230 29.39 1.81 -1.29
N ASP A 231 29.39 0.77 -2.13
CA ASP A 231 30.44 0.56 -3.14
C ASP A 231 30.56 1.76 -4.10
N GLY A 232 29.41 2.32 -4.50
CA GLY A 232 29.35 3.52 -5.34
C GLY A 232 29.81 4.81 -4.66
N MET A 233 29.82 4.87 -3.33
CA MET A 233 30.33 6.03 -2.58
C MET A 233 31.86 6.08 -2.52
N GLY A 234 32.53 4.93 -2.58
CA GLY A 234 33.97 4.82 -2.50
C GLY A 234 34.56 5.13 -1.12
N SER A 235 35.83 4.79 -0.91
CA SER A 235 36.51 4.91 0.39
C SER A 235 36.63 6.37 0.92
N ALA A 236 36.62 7.36 0.05
CA ALA A 236 36.73 8.77 0.45
C ALA A 236 35.48 9.27 1.25
N LEU A 237 34.38 8.54 1.23
CA LEU A 237 33.12 8.90 1.90
C LEU A 237 32.79 7.99 3.11
N GLU A 238 33.69 7.07 3.51
CA GLU A 238 33.47 6.13 4.62
C GLU A 238 33.20 6.82 5.96
N GLU A 239 33.77 8.01 6.19
CA GLU A 239 33.54 8.78 7.42
C GLU A 239 32.27 9.64 7.40
N THR A 240 31.56 9.71 6.26
CA THR A 240 30.36 10.52 6.18
C THR A 240 29.22 9.96 7.01
N HIS A 241 28.35 10.83 7.49
CA HIS A 241 27.12 10.43 8.21
C HIS A 241 26.27 9.47 7.38
N LYS A 242 26.14 9.74 6.06
CA LYS A 242 25.36 8.91 5.13
C LYS A 242 25.93 7.49 5.00
N TYR A 243 27.24 7.35 4.88
CA TYR A 243 27.90 6.03 4.82
C TYR A 243 27.61 5.21 6.09
N ARG A 244 27.81 5.82 7.26
CA ARG A 244 27.54 5.17 8.55
C ARG A 244 26.08 4.79 8.71
N MET A 245 25.13 5.61 8.25
CA MET A 245 23.72 5.25 8.29
C MET A 245 23.44 4.01 7.44
N ILE A 246 23.89 3.99 6.16
CA ILE A 246 23.65 2.85 5.28
C ILE A 246 24.28 1.57 5.85
N HIS A 247 25.46 1.67 6.45
CA HIS A 247 26.13 0.53 7.09
C HIS A 247 25.31 -0.01 8.27
N ALA A 248 24.84 0.87 9.15
CA ALA A 248 23.97 0.50 10.26
C ALA A 248 22.65 -0.14 9.80
N GLU A 249 22.07 0.33 8.71
CA GLU A 249 20.87 -0.29 8.11
C GLU A 249 21.16 -1.70 7.59
N ILE A 250 22.32 -1.94 6.98
CA ILE A 250 22.74 -3.29 6.56
C ILE A 250 22.84 -4.21 7.76
N ASP A 251 23.53 -3.78 8.84
CA ASP A 251 23.68 -4.57 10.05
C ASP A 251 22.32 -4.95 10.67
N GLN A 252 21.38 -3.99 10.68
CA GLN A 252 20.01 -4.26 11.16
C GLN A 252 19.27 -5.27 10.26
N LEU A 253 19.33 -5.12 8.93
CA LEU A 253 18.73 -6.05 7.99
C LEU A 253 19.31 -7.47 8.11
N GLU A 254 20.62 -7.59 8.29
CA GLU A 254 21.28 -8.88 8.49
C GLU A 254 20.86 -9.53 9.80
N ASN A 255 20.66 -8.76 10.87
CA ASN A 255 20.16 -9.28 12.15
C ASN A 255 18.71 -9.76 12.00
N ILE A 256 17.82 -8.97 11.39
CA ILE A 256 16.45 -9.38 11.10
C ILE A 256 16.43 -10.67 10.26
N ARG A 257 17.32 -10.78 9.26
CA ARG A 257 17.45 -11.97 8.42
C ARG A 257 17.86 -13.22 9.18
N LYS A 258 18.76 -13.09 10.16
CA LYS A 258 19.29 -14.22 10.98
C LYS A 258 18.30 -14.67 12.04
N GLU A 259 17.71 -13.74 12.76
CA GLU A 259 16.88 -14.04 13.92
C GLU A 259 15.47 -14.46 13.51
N GLY A 260 15.02 -14.05 12.34
CA GLY A 260 13.61 -14.11 11.95
C GLY A 260 12.79 -13.25 12.92
N LEU A 261 11.99 -12.39 12.50
CA LEU A 261 11.10 -11.68 13.42
C LEU A 261 10.10 -12.64 14.03
#